data_b190a3c84a1b5cdd1ebd579fbf425985
#
_entry.id   b190a3c84a1b5cdd1ebd579fbf425985
#
_cell.length_a   1.000
_cell.length_b   1.000
_cell.length_c   1.000
_cell.angle_alpha   90.00
_cell.angle_beta   90.00
_cell.angle_gamma   90.00
#
_symmetry.space_group_name_H-M   'P 1'
#
loop_
_entity.id
_entity.type
_entity.pdbx_description
1 polymer ?
#
loop_
_entity_poly.entity_id
_entity_poly.type
_entity_poly.pdbx_seq_one_letter_code
_entity_poly.pdbx_strand_id
1 'polypeptide(L)'
;MTGTVRLHRVLAAPPERIYRAFLDADAYAKWLPPNGFTCKVHELDARVGGSYRATFTNFSTGNGHSFGGKYLELVPNARIRHDDQFEDPNLPGKMITTIELKPVSVGTEVHITQEGIPDVIPVEACYLGWQESLVLLGKLVEAEIPD
;
A
#
# COMPACT_ATOMS: atom_id res chain seq x y z
N MET A 1 22.14 5.19 -5.90
CA MET A 1 21.40 3.92 -6.00
C MET A 1 20.10 4.02 -5.22
N THR A 2 19.08 3.30 -5.66
CA THR A 2 17.79 3.28 -4.97
C THR A 2 17.62 1.97 -4.21
N GLY A 3 16.71 1.97 -3.25
CA GLY A 3 16.45 0.79 -2.44
C GLY A 3 15.27 -0.03 -2.95
N THR A 4 15.20 -1.28 -2.53
CA THR A 4 14.12 -2.20 -2.85
C THR A 4 13.68 -2.94 -1.59
N VAL A 5 12.36 -3.02 -1.40
CA VAL A 5 11.73 -3.78 -0.32
C VAL A 5 10.97 -4.95 -0.92
N ARG A 6 11.11 -6.13 -0.31
CA ARG A 6 10.31 -7.33 -0.66
C ARG A 6 9.76 -7.93 0.61
N LEU A 7 8.44 -8.13 0.62
CA LEU A 7 7.74 -8.71 1.78
C LEU A 7 6.80 -9.80 1.30
N HIS A 8 6.58 -10.74 2.21
CA HIS A 8 5.66 -11.85 2.00
C HIS A 8 4.83 -12.03 3.26
N ARG A 9 3.53 -12.22 3.07
CA ARG A 9 2.62 -12.49 4.19
C ARG A 9 1.46 -13.36 3.73
N VAL A 10 1.01 -14.26 4.60
CA VAL A 10 -0.20 -15.06 4.37
C VAL A 10 -1.32 -14.45 5.21
N LEU A 11 -2.45 -14.14 4.57
CA LEU A 11 -3.63 -13.60 5.22
C LEU A 11 -4.78 -14.58 5.09
N ALA A 12 -5.55 -14.75 6.19
CA ALA A 12 -6.69 -15.65 6.22
C ALA A 12 -7.93 -14.95 5.64
N ALA A 13 -7.84 -14.59 4.37
CA ALA A 13 -8.89 -13.90 3.64
C ALA A 13 -8.80 -14.25 2.14
N PRO A 14 -9.93 -14.25 1.42
CA PRO A 14 -9.91 -14.56 -0.01
C PRO A 14 -9.24 -13.44 -0.82
N PRO A 15 -8.63 -13.76 -1.98
CA PRO A 15 -7.92 -12.76 -2.78
C PRO A 15 -8.76 -11.55 -3.18
N GLU A 16 -10.04 -11.75 -3.52
CA GLU A 16 -10.92 -10.67 -3.94
C GLU A 16 -11.15 -9.63 -2.84
N ARG A 17 -11.17 -10.05 -1.58
CA ARG A 17 -11.33 -9.12 -0.46
C ARG A 17 -10.06 -8.28 -0.26
N ILE A 18 -8.91 -8.92 -0.40
CA ILE A 18 -7.61 -8.23 -0.30
C ILE A 18 -7.44 -7.27 -1.47
N TYR A 19 -7.73 -7.73 -2.68
CA TYR A 19 -7.66 -6.92 -3.89
C TYR A 19 -8.50 -5.65 -3.75
N ARG A 20 -9.74 -5.80 -3.27
CA ARG A 20 -10.64 -4.68 -3.03
C ARG A 20 -10.07 -3.71 -1.99
N ALA A 21 -9.43 -4.22 -0.94
CA ALA A 21 -8.87 -3.37 0.12
C ALA A 21 -7.74 -2.47 -0.37
N PHE A 22 -7.03 -2.85 -1.43
CA PHE A 22 -6.01 -2.02 -2.06
C PHE A 22 -6.61 -0.93 -2.96
N LEU A 23 -7.84 -1.11 -3.44
CA LEU A 23 -8.44 -0.26 -4.47
C LEU A 23 -9.67 0.52 -4.00
N ASP A 24 -10.06 0.35 -2.75
CA ASP A 24 -11.15 1.09 -2.12
C ASP A 24 -10.54 2.21 -1.28
N ALA A 25 -10.95 3.45 -1.52
CA ALA A 25 -10.34 4.62 -0.88
C ALA A 25 -10.48 4.59 0.64
N ASP A 26 -11.65 4.22 1.16
CA ASP A 26 -11.88 4.18 2.61
C ASP A 26 -11.10 3.05 3.28
N ALA A 27 -11.06 1.89 2.62
CA ALA A 27 -10.25 0.77 3.10
C ALA A 27 -8.77 1.12 3.11
N TYR A 28 -8.28 1.68 2.03
CA TYR A 28 -6.87 2.06 1.87
C TYR A 28 -6.44 3.06 2.95
N ALA A 29 -7.27 4.07 3.20
CA ALA A 29 -7.02 5.06 4.24
C ALA A 29 -6.95 4.45 5.64
N LYS A 30 -7.64 3.32 5.86
CA LYS A 30 -7.67 2.66 7.17
C LYS A 30 -6.43 1.82 7.43
N TRP A 31 -5.93 1.07 6.44
CA TRP A 31 -4.85 0.12 6.69
C TRP A 31 -3.47 0.59 6.22
N LEU A 32 -3.40 1.47 5.20
CA LEU A 32 -2.11 1.85 4.61
C LEU A 32 -1.20 2.64 5.56
N PRO A 33 -1.69 3.61 6.36
CA PRO A 33 -0.78 4.41 7.18
C PRO A 33 -0.12 3.57 8.27
N PRO A 34 1.20 3.71 8.42
CA PRO A 34 1.89 3.04 9.51
C PRO A 34 1.50 3.67 10.86
N ASN A 35 1.94 3.05 11.95
CA ASN A 35 1.61 3.50 13.30
C ASN A 35 2.00 4.97 13.50
N GLY A 36 1.11 5.72 14.12
CA GLY A 36 1.33 7.14 14.41
C GLY A 36 0.90 8.11 13.31
N PHE A 37 0.38 7.58 12.20
CA PHE A 37 -0.11 8.40 11.09
C PHE A 37 -1.60 8.19 10.86
N THR A 38 -2.28 9.25 10.42
CA THR A 38 -3.59 9.16 9.80
C THR A 38 -3.43 9.27 8.30
N CYS A 39 -4.46 8.91 7.55
CA CYS A 39 -4.41 8.97 6.10
C CYS A 39 -5.70 9.55 5.54
N LYS A 40 -5.55 10.43 4.57
CA LYS A 40 -6.66 10.91 3.75
C LYS A 40 -6.36 10.55 2.30
N VAL A 41 -7.26 9.81 1.67
CA VAL A 41 -7.19 9.53 0.23
C VAL A 41 -7.98 10.59 -0.49
N HIS A 42 -7.31 11.44 -1.25
CA HIS A 42 -7.94 12.54 -1.98
C HIS A 42 -8.56 12.06 -3.28
N GLU A 43 -7.93 11.08 -3.91
CA GLU A 43 -8.33 10.54 -5.21
C GLU A 43 -7.89 9.08 -5.29
N LEU A 44 -8.75 8.24 -5.82
CA LEU A 44 -8.38 6.87 -6.17
C LEU A 44 -9.25 6.41 -7.33
N ASP A 45 -8.66 6.36 -8.52
CA ASP A 45 -9.31 5.92 -9.74
C ASP A 45 -8.76 4.53 -10.10
N ALA A 46 -9.49 3.50 -9.70
CA ALA A 46 -9.02 2.10 -9.76
C ALA A 46 -9.16 1.51 -11.17
N ARG A 47 -8.40 2.06 -12.11
CA ARG A 47 -8.29 1.56 -13.48
C ARG A 47 -6.88 1.80 -14.00
N VAL A 48 -6.47 1.03 -14.98
CA VAL A 48 -5.16 1.24 -15.62
C VAL A 48 -5.12 2.66 -16.21
N GLY A 49 -4.07 3.40 -15.89
CA GLY A 49 -3.94 4.81 -16.24
C GLY A 49 -4.63 5.77 -15.27
N GLY A 50 -5.46 5.25 -14.35
CA GLY A 50 -6.06 6.06 -13.30
C GLY A 50 -5.04 6.49 -12.26
N SER A 51 -5.31 7.60 -11.58
CA SER A 51 -4.40 8.17 -10.59
C SER A 51 -4.93 7.98 -9.18
N TYR A 52 -4.01 7.95 -8.22
CA TYR A 52 -4.37 8.06 -6.81
C TYR A 52 -3.50 9.13 -6.15
N ARG A 53 -4.03 9.72 -5.09
CA ARG A 53 -3.30 10.69 -4.27
C ARG A 53 -3.76 10.58 -2.82
N ALA A 54 -2.80 10.56 -1.90
CA ALA A 54 -3.08 10.44 -0.48
C ALA A 54 -2.13 11.31 0.33
N THR A 55 -2.53 11.63 1.56
CA THR A 55 -1.69 12.35 2.53
C THR A 55 -1.64 11.56 3.82
N PHE A 56 -0.43 11.26 4.27
CA PHE A 56 -0.18 10.77 5.62
C PHE A 56 0.06 11.97 6.52
N THR A 57 -0.63 12.03 7.65
CA THR A 57 -0.42 13.08 8.64
C THR A 57 0.16 12.47 9.90
N ASN A 58 1.32 12.94 10.32
CA ASN A 58 1.93 12.57 11.58
C ASN A 58 1.03 13.09 12.71
N PHE A 59 0.45 12.18 13.47
CA PHE A 59 -0.51 12.57 14.51
C PHE A 59 0.12 13.38 15.63
N SER A 60 1.41 13.15 15.90
CA SER A 60 2.13 13.87 16.97
C SER A 60 2.41 15.32 16.61
N THR A 61 2.72 15.61 15.35
CA THR A 61 3.14 16.95 14.90
C THR A 61 2.08 17.68 14.09
N GLY A 62 1.14 16.96 13.47
CA GLY A 62 0.20 17.52 12.53
C GLY A 62 0.79 17.74 11.12
N ASN A 63 2.04 17.36 10.89
CA ASN A 63 2.68 17.54 9.59
C ASN A 63 2.19 16.50 8.59
N GLY A 64 1.83 16.94 7.40
CA GLY A 64 1.35 16.09 6.32
C GLY A 64 2.42 15.79 5.29
N HIS A 65 2.36 14.58 4.73
CA HIS A 65 3.24 14.10 3.67
C HIS A 65 2.39 13.49 2.58
N SER A 66 2.39 14.12 1.40
CA SER A 66 1.54 13.68 0.30
C SER A 66 2.32 12.89 -0.73
N PHE A 67 1.64 11.95 -1.33
CA PHE A 67 2.19 11.08 -2.37
C PHE A 67 1.08 10.61 -3.28
N GLY A 68 1.45 10.09 -4.42
CA GLY A 68 0.48 9.54 -5.36
C GLY A 68 1.17 8.88 -6.54
N GLY A 69 0.37 8.43 -7.48
CA GLY A 69 0.86 7.76 -8.67
C GLY A 69 -0.25 7.33 -9.59
N LYS A 70 0.09 6.40 -10.49
CA LYS A 70 -0.83 5.85 -11.48
C LYS A 70 -0.81 4.33 -11.41
N TYR A 71 -1.97 3.74 -11.68
CA TYR A 71 -2.08 2.29 -11.82
C TYR A 71 -1.55 1.88 -13.19
N LEU A 72 -0.55 0.99 -13.18
CA LEU A 72 0.12 0.51 -14.38
C LEU A 72 -0.45 -0.82 -14.85
N GLU A 73 -0.88 -1.65 -13.91
CA GLU A 73 -1.43 -2.97 -14.21
C GLU A 73 -2.43 -3.36 -13.12
N LEU A 74 -3.60 -3.84 -13.53
CA LEU A 74 -4.61 -4.37 -12.63
C LEU A 74 -5.12 -5.70 -13.21
N VAL A 75 -4.75 -6.80 -12.56
CA VAL A 75 -5.28 -8.12 -12.88
C VAL A 75 -6.20 -8.49 -11.71
N PRO A 76 -7.52 -8.54 -11.91
CA PRO A 76 -8.47 -8.74 -10.81
C PRO A 76 -8.10 -9.94 -9.92
N ASN A 77 -8.03 -9.67 -8.63
CA ASN A 77 -7.78 -10.65 -7.57
C ASN A 77 -6.39 -11.32 -7.64
N ALA A 78 -5.50 -10.85 -8.52
CA ALA A 78 -4.20 -11.48 -8.73
C ALA A 78 -3.01 -10.53 -8.66
N ARG A 79 -3.13 -9.32 -9.22
CA ARG A 79 -1.97 -8.44 -9.32
C ARG A 79 -2.36 -6.98 -9.41
N ILE A 80 -1.63 -6.14 -8.67
CA ILE A 80 -1.70 -4.68 -8.76
C ILE A 80 -0.28 -4.17 -8.94
N ARG A 81 -0.10 -3.26 -9.89
CA ARG A 81 1.17 -2.58 -10.07
C ARG A 81 0.90 -1.11 -10.28
N HIS A 82 1.56 -0.26 -9.50
CA HIS A 82 1.42 1.18 -9.63
C HIS A 82 2.76 1.87 -9.38
N ASP A 83 2.92 3.07 -9.93
CA ASP A 83 4.03 3.91 -9.53
C ASP A 83 3.64 4.72 -8.29
N ASP A 84 4.65 5.28 -7.64
CA ASP A 84 4.51 6.12 -6.46
C ASP A 84 5.51 7.25 -6.55
N GLN A 85 5.10 8.44 -6.13
CA GLN A 85 5.99 9.59 -6.08
C GLN A 85 5.62 10.46 -4.89
N PHE A 86 6.62 10.80 -4.09
CA PHE A 86 6.45 11.80 -3.03
C PHE A 86 6.33 13.19 -3.64
N GLU A 87 5.47 14.04 -3.07
CA GLU A 87 5.36 15.43 -3.48
C GLU A 87 6.48 16.29 -2.90
N ASP A 88 7.18 15.80 -1.88
CA ASP A 88 8.34 16.45 -1.29
C ASP A 88 9.50 16.44 -2.30
N PRO A 89 10.01 17.61 -2.74
CA PRO A 89 11.13 17.67 -3.69
C PRO A 89 12.44 17.10 -3.14
N ASN A 90 12.56 16.93 -1.84
CA ASN A 90 13.72 16.27 -1.21
C ASN A 90 13.68 14.76 -1.30
N LEU A 91 12.56 14.19 -1.77
CA LEU A 91 12.37 12.77 -1.98
C LEU A 91 12.05 12.53 -3.46
N PRO A 92 13.04 12.75 -4.37
CA PRO A 92 12.80 12.70 -5.80
C PRO A 92 12.68 11.27 -6.34
N GLY A 93 12.13 11.17 -7.55
CA GLY A 93 12.06 9.91 -8.29
C GLY A 93 10.72 9.21 -8.14
N LYS A 94 10.56 8.18 -8.93
CA LYS A 94 9.37 7.33 -8.90
C LYS A 94 9.72 5.96 -8.37
N MET A 95 8.88 5.47 -7.46
CA MET A 95 8.92 4.10 -7.01
C MET A 95 7.92 3.28 -7.81
N ILE A 96 8.13 1.98 -7.88
CA ILE A 96 7.17 1.02 -8.45
C ILE A 96 6.81 0.03 -7.37
N THR A 97 5.53 -0.09 -7.09
CA THR A 97 5.00 -1.06 -6.12
C THR A 97 4.23 -2.13 -6.87
N THR A 98 4.57 -3.38 -6.60
CA THR A 98 3.90 -4.55 -7.18
C THR A 98 3.33 -5.39 -6.05
N ILE A 99 2.03 -5.68 -6.13
CA ILE A 99 1.33 -6.55 -5.19
C ILE A 99 0.86 -7.77 -5.96
N GLU A 100 1.25 -8.95 -5.51
CA GLU A 100 0.82 -10.22 -6.10
C GLU A 100 0.05 -11.03 -5.08
N LEU A 101 -1.12 -11.54 -5.50
CA LEU A 101 -2.03 -12.30 -4.66
C LEU A 101 -2.16 -13.70 -5.23
N LYS A 102 -1.91 -14.69 -4.39
CA LYS A 102 -1.99 -16.09 -4.78
C LYS A 102 -2.88 -16.84 -3.80
N PRO A 103 -3.98 -17.47 -4.27
CA PRO A 103 -4.82 -18.26 -3.37
C PRO A 103 -4.03 -19.44 -2.82
N VAL A 104 -4.18 -19.66 -1.52
CA VAL A 104 -3.62 -20.83 -0.82
C VAL A 104 -4.71 -21.45 0.05
N SER A 105 -4.44 -22.62 0.63
CA SER A 105 -5.47 -23.39 1.36
C SER A 105 -6.08 -22.62 2.53
N VAL A 106 -5.33 -21.74 3.19
CA VAL A 106 -5.81 -21.00 4.37
C VAL A 106 -6.19 -19.55 4.04
N GLY A 107 -6.13 -19.14 2.79
CA GLY A 107 -6.45 -17.76 2.39
C GLY A 107 -5.68 -17.31 1.19
N THR A 108 -4.83 -16.29 1.37
CA THR A 108 -4.07 -15.68 0.28
C THR A 108 -2.62 -15.42 0.70
N GLU A 109 -1.71 -15.75 -0.19
CA GLU A 109 -0.31 -15.36 -0.09
C GLU A 109 -0.14 -14.01 -0.77
N VAL A 110 0.36 -13.02 -0.04
CA VAL A 110 0.55 -11.65 -0.51
C VAL A 110 2.04 -11.38 -0.64
N HIS A 111 2.48 -11.01 -1.83
CA HIS A 111 3.85 -10.58 -2.10
C HIS A 111 3.85 -9.11 -2.47
N ILE A 112 4.69 -8.32 -1.80
CA ILE A 112 4.83 -6.90 -2.08
C ILE A 112 6.29 -6.62 -2.43
N THR A 113 6.50 -5.94 -3.55
CA THR A 113 7.80 -5.45 -3.98
C THR A 113 7.68 -3.96 -4.22
N GLN A 114 8.53 -3.17 -3.58
CA GLN A 114 8.60 -1.73 -3.82
C GLN A 114 10.03 -1.38 -4.21
N GLU A 115 10.19 -0.85 -5.41
CA GLU A 115 11.47 -0.53 -6.03
C GLU A 115 11.61 0.97 -6.22
N GLY A 116 12.85 1.45 -6.31
CA GLY A 116 13.11 2.86 -6.57
C GLY A 116 12.98 3.75 -5.35
N ILE A 117 13.11 3.21 -4.15
CA ILE A 117 13.03 3.99 -2.92
C ILE A 117 14.19 4.99 -2.88
N PRO A 118 13.91 6.31 -2.65
CA PRO A 118 14.97 7.31 -2.58
C PRO A 118 16.07 6.96 -1.57
N ASP A 119 17.31 7.22 -1.92
CA ASP A 119 18.48 6.85 -1.10
C ASP A 119 18.45 7.45 0.30
N VAL A 120 17.80 8.59 0.48
CA VAL A 120 17.70 9.24 1.80
C VAL A 120 16.79 8.49 2.76
N ILE A 121 15.99 7.56 2.26
CA ILE A 121 15.09 6.74 3.09
C ILE A 121 15.76 5.40 3.35
N PRO A 122 16.04 5.07 4.61
CA PRO A 122 16.56 3.74 4.94
C PRO A 122 15.57 2.65 4.53
N VAL A 123 16.06 1.62 3.85
CA VAL A 123 15.22 0.51 3.38
C VAL A 123 14.52 -0.19 4.55
N GLU A 124 15.23 -0.34 5.67
CA GLU A 124 14.66 -0.96 6.88
C GLU A 124 13.51 -0.15 7.47
N ALA A 125 13.49 1.17 7.27
CA ALA A 125 12.35 2.01 7.69
C ALA A 125 11.11 1.72 6.83
N CYS A 126 11.31 1.49 5.54
CA CYS A 126 10.23 1.08 4.63
C CYS A 126 9.71 -0.31 4.98
N TYR A 127 10.59 -1.25 5.33
CA TYR A 127 10.19 -2.56 5.83
C TYR A 127 9.29 -2.44 7.05
N LEU A 128 9.73 -1.66 8.02
CA LEU A 128 8.96 -1.48 9.26
C LEU A 128 7.58 -0.89 8.97
N GLY A 129 7.51 0.14 8.13
CA GLY A 129 6.25 0.75 7.72
C GLY A 129 5.32 -0.24 7.04
N TRP A 130 5.83 -1.02 6.09
CA TRP A 130 5.04 -2.05 5.41
C TRP A 130 4.55 -3.13 6.37
N GLN A 131 5.40 -3.56 7.31
CA GLN A 131 4.99 -4.56 8.31
C GLN A 131 3.83 -4.05 9.16
N GLU A 132 3.87 -2.79 9.59
CA GLU A 132 2.79 -2.18 10.36
C GLU A 132 1.51 -2.08 9.54
N SER A 133 1.63 -1.64 8.30
CA SER A 133 0.49 -1.53 7.38
C SER A 133 -0.15 -2.89 7.12
N LEU A 134 0.64 -3.93 6.93
CA LEU A 134 0.14 -5.28 6.65
C LEU A 134 -0.58 -5.90 7.87
N VAL A 135 -0.19 -5.56 9.08
CA VAL A 135 -0.94 -5.96 10.28
C VAL A 135 -2.34 -5.35 10.25
N LEU A 136 -2.44 -4.07 9.91
CA LEU A 136 -3.73 -3.38 9.81
C LEU A 136 -4.58 -3.94 8.67
N LEU A 137 -3.95 -4.24 7.53
CA LEU A 137 -4.63 -4.89 6.42
C LEU A 137 -5.23 -6.23 6.85
N GLY A 138 -4.44 -7.05 7.55
CA GLY A 138 -4.92 -8.33 8.07
C GLY A 138 -6.13 -8.17 8.98
N LYS A 139 -6.10 -7.20 9.88
CA LYS A 139 -7.22 -6.93 10.78
C LYS A 139 -8.49 -6.55 10.03
N LEU A 140 -8.35 -5.86 8.91
CA LEU A 140 -9.50 -5.46 8.11
C LEU A 140 -10.08 -6.61 7.30
N VAL A 141 -9.23 -7.35 6.60
CA VAL A 141 -9.69 -8.34 5.60
C VAL A 141 -9.96 -9.72 6.18
N GLU A 142 -9.35 -10.06 7.33
CA GLU A 142 -9.57 -11.36 7.98
C GLU A 142 -10.85 -11.39 8.81
N ALA A 143 -11.37 -10.24 9.18
CA ALA A 143 -12.60 -10.15 9.96
C ALA A 143 -13.82 -10.47 9.11
N GLU A 144 -14.70 -11.32 9.65
CA GLU A 144 -16.02 -11.59 9.07
C GLU A 144 -17.07 -11.16 10.08
N ILE A 145 -17.74 -10.05 9.79
CA ILE A 145 -18.71 -9.46 10.70
C ILE A 145 -20.09 -9.63 10.10
N PRO A 146 -20.97 -10.44 10.70
CA PRO A 146 -22.34 -10.58 10.21
C PRO A 146 -23.14 -9.30 10.49
N ASP A 147 -23.96 -8.91 9.54
CA ASP A 147 -24.88 -7.80 9.69
C ASP A 147 -26.24 -8.26 10.20
#